data_88ac807db076abb3f3b76dd7fb7dbce5
#
_entry.id   88ac807db076abb3f3b76dd7fb7dbce5
#
_cell.length_a   1.000
_cell.length_b   1.000
_cell.length_c   1.000
_cell.angle_alpha   90.00
_cell.angle_beta   90.00
_cell.angle_gamma   90.00
#
_symmetry.space_group_name_H-M   'P 1'
#
loop_
_entity.id
_entity.type
_entity.pdbx_description
1 polymer ?
#
loop_
_entity_poly.entity_id
_entity_poly.type
_entity_poly.pdbx_seq_one_letter_code
_entity_poly.pdbx_strand_id
1 'polypeptide(L)'
;MRVVFMGTPEFAVPSLSEILANGHDVVRVYTQPPRKSGRGQKLTKSPVHQFADIMGIPVETPEKFRRSSAIDGLEAIDADVACVVAYGQILTSRALATPKYGCLNLHGSLLPRWRGAAPVQRAIMAGDTQTGVQIMQMAKGLDTGDILLSETVDIKDTDTAETLASRLSHVGAEMWARTLGAVEREALRPTPQTGEATYAHKIEKSEARIDWTRPAKELDCHIRGLSPFPGAWCEIGGARVKIHLAKPADGKGDAGTVINASGIIACANGCLLYTSPSPRDRQKSRMPSSA
;
A
#
# COMPACT_ATOMS: atom_id res chain seq x y z
N MET A 1 -10.92 -8.20 23.84
CA MET A 1 -11.07 -9.33 22.89
C MET A 1 -9.73 -10.02 22.70
N ARG A 2 -9.73 -11.35 22.45
CA ARG A 2 -8.54 -12.11 21.98
C ARG A 2 -8.39 -11.91 20.47
N VAL A 3 -7.35 -11.26 20.05
CA VAL A 3 -7.14 -10.86 18.67
C VAL A 3 -5.97 -11.64 18.06
N VAL A 4 -6.14 -12.14 16.84
CA VAL A 4 -5.05 -12.53 15.96
C VAL A 4 -4.81 -11.39 14.97
N PHE A 5 -3.57 -10.94 14.84
CA PHE A 5 -3.22 -9.94 13.85
C PHE A 5 -2.48 -10.57 12.67
N MET A 6 -2.87 -10.21 11.44
CA MET A 6 -2.25 -10.69 10.21
C MET A 6 -1.81 -9.49 9.37
N GLY A 7 -0.50 -9.24 9.27
CA GLY A 7 0.02 -8.09 8.54
C GLY A 7 1.48 -8.26 8.16
N THR A 8 1.98 -7.44 7.21
CA THR A 8 3.36 -7.58 6.76
C THR A 8 4.10 -6.23 6.66
N PRO A 9 3.67 -5.25 5.83
CA PRO A 9 4.43 -4.02 5.60
C PRO A 9 4.27 -3.00 6.72
N GLU A 10 5.02 -1.91 6.63
CA GLU A 10 4.94 -0.76 7.52
C GLU A 10 3.51 -0.21 7.66
N PHE A 11 2.75 -0.24 6.59
CA PHE A 11 1.33 0.16 6.55
C PHE A 11 0.48 -0.53 7.63
N ALA A 12 0.84 -1.73 8.06
CA ALA A 12 0.09 -2.52 9.03
C ALA A 12 0.49 -2.24 10.49
N VAL A 13 1.67 -1.65 10.72
CA VAL A 13 2.21 -1.44 12.08
C VAL A 13 1.35 -0.51 12.93
N PRO A 14 0.88 0.66 12.43
CA PRO A 14 -0.01 1.52 13.22
C PRO A 14 -1.30 0.83 13.67
N SER A 15 -1.89 -0.02 12.82
CA SER A 15 -3.08 -0.81 13.19
C SER A 15 -2.81 -1.77 14.35
N LEU A 16 -1.68 -2.50 14.31
CA LEU A 16 -1.30 -3.40 15.40
C LEU A 16 -1.05 -2.62 16.70
N SER A 17 -0.36 -1.48 16.60
CA SER A 17 -0.10 -0.59 17.74
C SER A 17 -1.40 -0.09 18.37
N GLU A 18 -2.36 0.35 17.56
CA GLU A 18 -3.63 0.89 18.03
C GLU A 18 -4.52 -0.18 18.68
N ILE A 19 -4.55 -1.39 18.12
CA ILE A 19 -5.28 -2.52 18.70
C ILE A 19 -4.75 -2.85 20.10
N LEU A 20 -3.42 -2.86 20.28
CA LEU A 20 -2.78 -3.05 21.58
C LEU A 20 -3.07 -1.90 22.54
N ALA A 21 -2.97 -0.65 22.08
CA ALA A 21 -3.22 0.54 22.89
C ALA A 21 -4.65 0.62 23.42
N ASN A 22 -5.60 0.05 22.68
CA ASN A 22 -7.02 -0.06 23.12
C ASN A 22 -7.29 -1.25 24.04
N GLY A 23 -6.25 -1.94 24.54
CA GLY A 23 -6.38 -2.99 25.56
C GLY A 23 -6.86 -4.34 25.03
N HIS A 24 -6.80 -4.59 23.74
CA HIS A 24 -7.09 -5.91 23.18
C HIS A 24 -5.89 -6.84 23.36
N ASP A 25 -6.18 -8.11 23.66
CA ASP A 25 -5.16 -9.16 23.84
C ASP A 25 -4.75 -9.72 22.47
N VAL A 26 -3.66 -9.20 21.90
CA VAL A 26 -3.10 -9.73 20.65
C VAL A 26 -2.27 -10.98 20.95
N VAL A 27 -2.90 -12.12 20.86
CA VAL A 27 -2.33 -13.42 21.27
C VAL A 27 -1.38 -14.03 20.24
N ARG A 28 -1.46 -13.62 18.99
CA ARG A 28 -0.61 -14.11 17.89
C ARG A 28 -0.55 -13.11 16.75
N VAL A 29 0.63 -12.99 16.16
CA VAL A 29 0.85 -12.24 14.92
C VAL A 29 1.23 -13.21 13.80
N TYR A 30 0.57 -13.12 12.66
CA TYR A 30 0.96 -13.80 11.42
C TYR A 30 1.51 -12.76 10.44
N THR A 31 2.68 -13.04 9.90
CA THR A 31 3.33 -12.19 8.90
C THR A 31 4.05 -13.03 7.84
N GLN A 32 4.47 -12.42 6.75
CA GLN A 32 5.24 -13.15 5.75
C GLN A 32 6.63 -13.52 6.26
N PRO A 33 7.19 -14.67 5.80
CA PRO A 33 8.54 -15.08 6.17
C PRO A 33 9.58 -13.99 5.87
N PRO A 34 10.69 -13.95 6.65
CA PRO A 34 11.80 -13.06 6.36
C PRO A 34 12.30 -13.23 4.91
N ARG A 35 12.60 -12.12 4.25
CA ARG A 35 13.07 -12.10 2.86
C ARG A 35 14.41 -11.38 2.76
N LYS A 36 15.20 -11.76 1.77
CA LYS A 36 16.42 -11.05 1.44
C LYS A 36 16.09 -9.62 1.01
N SER A 37 16.70 -8.63 1.65
CA SER A 37 16.48 -7.22 1.36
C SER A 37 17.75 -6.39 1.53
N GLY A 38 17.71 -5.15 0.98
CA GLY A 38 18.81 -4.20 1.05
C GLY A 38 20.06 -4.59 0.23
N ARG A 39 21.10 -3.76 0.31
CA ARG A 39 22.34 -3.93 -0.47
C ARG A 39 23.13 -5.19 -0.12
N GLY A 40 22.97 -5.75 1.07
CA GLY A 40 23.65 -6.96 1.53
C GLY A 40 22.86 -8.25 1.37
N GLN A 41 21.65 -8.21 0.78
CA GLN A 41 20.75 -9.37 0.64
C GLN A 41 20.59 -10.18 1.94
N LYS A 42 20.59 -9.49 3.10
CA LYS A 42 20.39 -10.11 4.40
C LYS A 42 18.91 -10.48 4.59
N LEU A 43 18.66 -11.61 5.23
CA LEU A 43 17.32 -11.98 5.64
C LEU A 43 16.79 -10.94 6.64
N THR A 44 15.73 -10.26 6.27
CA THR A 44 15.13 -9.20 7.07
C THR A 44 13.70 -9.59 7.43
N LYS A 45 13.38 -9.50 8.71
CA LYS A 45 12.03 -9.64 9.23
C LYS A 45 11.14 -8.51 8.70
N SER A 46 9.86 -8.78 8.50
CA SER A 46 8.90 -7.73 8.12
C SER A 46 8.77 -6.65 9.21
N PRO A 47 8.32 -5.43 8.89
CA PRO A 47 8.04 -4.40 9.89
C PRO A 47 7.11 -4.88 11.01
N VAL A 48 6.03 -5.59 10.66
CA VAL A 48 5.11 -6.17 11.65
C VAL A 48 5.79 -7.20 12.54
N HIS A 49 6.69 -8.04 11.98
CA HIS A 49 7.45 -9.01 12.78
C HIS A 49 8.37 -8.30 13.80
N GLN A 50 9.08 -7.26 13.34
CA GLN A 50 9.99 -6.51 14.21
C GLN A 50 9.21 -5.81 15.34
N PHE A 51 8.07 -5.21 15.03
CA PHE A 51 7.22 -4.58 16.02
C PHE A 51 6.66 -5.60 17.02
N ALA A 52 6.19 -6.75 16.56
CA ALA A 52 5.70 -7.82 17.42
C ALA A 52 6.79 -8.40 18.35
N ASP A 53 8.02 -8.55 17.86
CA ASP A 53 9.18 -8.93 18.69
C ASP A 53 9.41 -7.93 19.85
N ILE A 54 9.35 -6.62 19.55
CA ILE A 54 9.52 -5.56 20.56
C ILE A 54 8.41 -5.62 21.61
N MET A 55 7.19 -5.93 21.19
CA MET A 55 6.04 -6.03 22.08
C MET A 55 5.94 -7.39 22.79
N GLY A 56 6.84 -8.33 22.52
CA GLY A 56 6.83 -9.67 23.12
C GLY A 56 5.68 -10.56 22.64
N ILE A 57 5.11 -10.27 21.46
CA ILE A 57 3.98 -11.04 20.92
C ILE A 57 4.51 -12.22 20.09
N PRO A 58 4.02 -13.45 20.29
CA PRO A 58 4.40 -14.59 19.49
C PRO A 58 4.10 -14.40 18.00
N VAL A 59 5.08 -14.69 17.12
CA VAL A 59 5.00 -14.50 15.68
C VAL A 59 5.10 -15.83 14.93
N GLU A 60 4.19 -16.01 13.98
CA GLU A 60 4.17 -17.11 13.03
C GLU A 60 4.42 -16.58 11.61
N THR A 61 5.26 -17.31 10.86
CA THR A 61 5.62 -16.91 9.48
C THR A 61 5.41 -18.05 8.48
N PRO A 62 4.16 -18.53 8.29
CA PRO A 62 3.92 -19.62 7.37
C PRO A 62 4.20 -19.21 5.92
N GLU A 63 4.92 -20.04 5.16
CA GLU A 63 5.15 -19.80 3.74
C GLU A 63 3.86 -19.73 2.93
N LYS A 64 2.88 -20.54 3.31
CA LYS A 64 1.54 -20.60 2.68
C LYS A 64 0.50 -20.84 3.77
N PHE A 65 -0.29 -19.83 4.07
CA PHE A 65 -1.33 -19.92 5.10
C PHE A 65 -2.45 -20.94 4.76
N ARG A 66 -2.63 -21.26 3.48
CA ARG A 66 -3.60 -22.27 3.03
C ARG A 66 -3.24 -23.72 3.40
N ARG A 67 -2.05 -23.99 4.00
CA ARG A 67 -1.70 -25.32 4.49
C ARG A 67 -2.51 -25.62 5.75
N SER A 68 -2.93 -26.88 5.92
CA SER A 68 -3.71 -27.32 7.07
C SER A 68 -3.05 -26.97 8.40
N SER A 69 -1.76 -27.18 8.55
CA SER A 69 -1.02 -26.91 9.78
C SER A 69 -1.10 -25.45 10.25
N ALA A 70 -1.12 -24.47 9.32
CA ALA A 70 -1.27 -23.06 9.70
C ALA A 70 -2.69 -22.73 10.14
N ILE A 71 -3.69 -23.41 9.54
CA ILE A 71 -5.10 -23.25 9.90
C ILE A 71 -5.38 -23.95 11.24
N ASP A 72 -4.85 -25.17 11.43
CA ASP A 72 -4.97 -25.90 12.71
C ASP A 72 -4.33 -25.08 13.85
N GLY A 73 -3.20 -24.42 13.57
CA GLY A 73 -2.58 -23.47 14.52
C GLY A 73 -3.47 -22.27 14.84
N LEU A 74 -4.18 -21.71 13.85
CA LEU A 74 -5.13 -20.63 14.08
C LEU A 74 -6.34 -21.09 14.91
N GLU A 75 -6.88 -22.28 14.64
CA GLU A 75 -7.99 -22.86 15.38
C GLU A 75 -7.63 -23.11 16.86
N ALA A 76 -6.42 -23.58 17.11
CA ALA A 76 -5.94 -23.84 18.48
C ALA A 76 -5.80 -22.56 19.33
N ILE A 77 -5.78 -21.36 18.71
CA ILE A 77 -5.68 -20.07 19.43
C ILE A 77 -7.01 -19.69 20.10
N ASP A 78 -8.13 -20.12 19.56
CA ASP A 78 -9.48 -19.71 20.02
C ASP A 78 -9.63 -18.19 20.11
N ALA A 79 -9.39 -17.52 18.97
CA ALA A 79 -9.45 -16.07 18.86
C ALA A 79 -10.87 -15.57 18.63
N ASP A 80 -11.19 -14.41 19.20
CA ASP A 80 -12.48 -13.74 18.93
C ASP A 80 -12.51 -13.22 17.49
N VAL A 81 -11.44 -12.58 17.02
CA VAL A 81 -11.39 -11.95 15.70
C VAL A 81 -9.97 -12.00 15.13
N ALA A 82 -9.86 -12.05 13.80
CA ALA A 82 -8.60 -11.82 13.11
C ALA A 82 -8.63 -10.45 12.42
N CYS A 83 -7.68 -9.58 12.78
CA CYS A 83 -7.47 -8.28 12.13
C CYS A 83 -6.40 -8.43 11.06
N VAL A 84 -6.78 -8.19 9.81
CA VAL A 84 -5.92 -8.40 8.64
C VAL A 84 -5.58 -7.06 8.00
N VAL A 85 -4.29 -6.78 7.79
CA VAL A 85 -3.82 -5.54 7.15
C VAL A 85 -2.65 -5.85 6.23
N ALA A 86 -2.87 -5.81 4.94
CA ALA A 86 -1.85 -6.05 3.93
C ALA A 86 -0.99 -7.31 4.21
N TYR A 87 -1.61 -8.40 4.60
CA TYR A 87 -0.93 -9.65 4.94
C TYR A 87 -0.24 -10.30 3.73
N GLY A 88 -0.88 -10.22 2.57
CA GLY A 88 -0.33 -10.70 1.30
C GLY A 88 -0.39 -12.22 1.12
N GLN A 89 -1.24 -12.91 1.86
CA GLN A 89 -1.56 -14.32 1.65
C GLN A 89 -3.07 -14.55 1.58
N ILE A 90 -3.47 -15.56 0.81
CA ILE A 90 -4.88 -15.93 0.65
C ILE A 90 -5.31 -16.75 1.86
N LEU A 91 -6.40 -16.34 2.50
CA LEU A 91 -7.09 -17.09 3.55
C LEU A 91 -8.16 -17.97 2.92
N THR A 92 -8.20 -19.25 3.31
CA THR A 92 -9.23 -20.20 2.88
C THR A 92 -10.55 -19.94 3.62
N SER A 93 -11.65 -20.46 3.10
CA SER A 93 -12.97 -20.36 3.79
C SER A 93 -12.93 -20.91 5.22
N ARG A 94 -12.16 -21.98 5.47
CA ARG A 94 -11.93 -22.53 6.81
C ARG A 94 -11.23 -21.51 7.71
N ALA A 95 -10.15 -20.88 7.23
CA ALA A 95 -9.42 -19.86 8.00
C ALA A 95 -10.29 -18.60 8.27
N LEU A 96 -11.10 -18.20 7.29
CA LEU A 96 -12.00 -17.04 7.44
C LEU A 96 -13.10 -17.26 8.50
N ALA A 97 -13.54 -18.51 8.67
CA ALA A 97 -14.57 -18.89 9.62
C ALA A 97 -14.03 -19.30 11.01
N THR A 98 -12.72 -19.38 11.17
CA THR A 98 -12.09 -19.87 12.42
C THR A 98 -12.30 -18.91 13.61
N PRO A 99 -12.02 -17.59 13.52
CA PRO A 99 -12.29 -16.70 14.64
C PRO A 99 -13.79 -16.51 14.83
N LYS A 100 -14.24 -16.35 16.09
CA LYS A 100 -15.65 -16.21 16.44
C LYS A 100 -16.39 -15.15 15.61
N TYR A 101 -15.76 -13.99 15.40
CA TYR A 101 -16.30 -12.90 14.58
C TYR A 101 -15.66 -12.83 13.19
N GLY A 102 -14.96 -13.89 12.76
CA GLY A 102 -14.32 -13.99 11.47
C GLY A 102 -13.08 -13.12 11.31
N CYS A 103 -12.76 -12.82 10.05
CA CYS A 103 -11.60 -12.02 9.69
C CYS A 103 -12.04 -10.64 9.17
N LEU A 104 -11.50 -9.58 9.73
CA LEU A 104 -11.74 -8.20 9.32
C LEU A 104 -10.49 -7.66 8.62
N ASN A 105 -10.67 -7.05 7.44
CA ASN A 105 -9.55 -6.50 6.68
C ASN A 105 -9.63 -4.98 6.59
N LEU A 106 -8.51 -4.30 6.88
CA LEU A 106 -8.33 -2.89 6.56
C LEU A 106 -7.82 -2.77 5.13
N HIS A 107 -8.65 -2.21 4.24
CA HIS A 107 -8.34 -2.01 2.83
C HIS A 107 -8.09 -0.54 2.51
N GLY A 108 -7.07 -0.24 1.72
CA GLY A 108 -6.61 1.11 1.41
C GLY A 108 -7.32 1.75 0.21
N SER A 109 -8.62 1.57 0.08
CA SER A 109 -9.46 2.27 -0.90
C SER A 109 -10.92 2.33 -0.44
N LEU A 110 -11.75 3.06 -1.18
CA LEU A 110 -13.21 3.05 -1.07
C LEU A 110 -13.78 1.98 -2.00
N LEU A 111 -13.99 0.76 -1.47
CA LEU A 111 -14.54 -0.36 -2.22
C LEU A 111 -15.98 -0.07 -2.71
N PRO A 112 -16.35 -0.57 -3.88
CA PRO A 112 -15.69 -1.57 -4.70
C PRO A 112 -14.58 -1.05 -5.62
N ARG A 113 -14.20 0.24 -5.54
CA ARG A 113 -13.09 0.76 -6.32
C ARG A 113 -11.76 0.28 -5.75
N TRP A 114 -10.88 -0.16 -6.65
CA TRP A 114 -9.52 -0.60 -6.34
C TRP A 114 -9.42 -1.85 -5.44
N ARG A 115 -10.24 -2.88 -5.69
CA ARG A 115 -10.01 -4.22 -5.11
C ARG A 115 -8.64 -4.75 -5.50
N GLY A 116 -7.86 -5.31 -4.59
CA GLY A 116 -6.58 -5.99 -4.89
C GLY A 116 -5.34 -5.39 -4.21
N ALA A 117 -4.18 -5.56 -4.84
CA ALA A 117 -2.89 -5.49 -4.16
C ALA A 117 -2.27 -4.08 -4.06
N ALA A 118 -2.67 -3.12 -4.91
CA ALA A 118 -2.02 -1.81 -5.01
C ALA A 118 -3.02 -0.63 -5.08
N PRO A 119 -4.02 -0.56 -4.17
CA PRO A 119 -5.10 0.44 -4.27
C PRO A 119 -4.56 1.87 -4.21
N VAL A 120 -3.63 2.16 -3.32
CA VAL A 120 -3.05 3.51 -3.13
C VAL A 120 -2.32 3.99 -4.38
N GLN A 121 -1.47 3.14 -4.96
CA GLN A 121 -0.74 3.46 -6.18
C GLN A 121 -1.69 3.70 -7.35
N ARG A 122 -2.66 2.81 -7.54
CA ARG A 122 -3.63 2.88 -8.65
C ARG A 122 -4.53 4.10 -8.55
N ALA A 123 -4.96 4.51 -7.36
CA ALA A 123 -5.74 5.72 -7.17
C ALA A 123 -4.97 6.97 -7.62
N ILE A 124 -3.70 7.12 -7.20
CA ILE A 124 -2.86 8.24 -7.65
C ILE A 124 -2.61 8.18 -9.16
N MET A 125 -2.23 7.00 -9.70
CA MET A 125 -1.93 6.83 -11.12
C MET A 125 -3.14 7.11 -12.03
N ALA A 126 -4.35 6.87 -11.53
CA ALA A 126 -5.60 7.18 -12.23
C ALA A 126 -6.00 8.67 -12.13
N GLY A 127 -5.32 9.47 -11.31
CA GLY A 127 -5.65 10.87 -11.07
C GLY A 127 -6.90 11.05 -10.21
N ASP A 128 -7.23 10.08 -9.36
CA ASP A 128 -8.30 10.21 -8.39
C ASP A 128 -7.99 11.37 -7.43
N THR A 129 -9.02 12.16 -7.10
CA THR A 129 -8.90 13.27 -6.14
C THR A 129 -9.24 12.86 -4.71
N GLN A 130 -9.91 11.72 -4.56
CA GLN A 130 -10.28 11.13 -3.27
C GLN A 130 -10.03 9.63 -3.27
N THR A 131 -9.70 9.11 -2.11
CA THR A 131 -9.64 7.69 -1.79
C THR A 131 -10.08 7.51 -0.34
N GLY A 132 -9.71 6.42 0.30
CA GLY A 132 -10.02 6.23 1.72
C GLY A 132 -9.47 4.93 2.25
N VAL A 133 -9.92 4.59 3.45
CA VAL A 133 -9.71 3.30 4.07
C VAL A 133 -11.04 2.72 4.52
N GLN A 134 -11.15 1.41 4.42
CA GLN A 134 -12.36 0.70 4.86
C GLN A 134 -11.97 -0.54 5.66
N ILE A 135 -12.67 -0.77 6.76
CA ILE A 135 -12.67 -2.07 7.42
C ILE A 135 -13.85 -2.86 6.87
N MET A 136 -13.58 -4.06 6.37
CA MET A 136 -14.56 -4.94 5.78
C MET A 136 -14.53 -6.34 6.40
N GLN A 137 -15.65 -7.03 6.41
CA GLN A 137 -15.72 -8.47 6.69
C GLN A 137 -15.10 -9.23 5.52
N MET A 138 -14.09 -10.06 5.74
CA MET A 138 -13.50 -10.84 4.66
C MET A 138 -14.42 -11.95 4.18
N ALA A 139 -14.50 -12.11 2.85
CA ALA A 139 -15.24 -13.16 2.17
C ALA A 139 -14.30 -13.95 1.23
N LYS A 140 -14.82 -14.99 0.59
CA LYS A 140 -14.05 -15.86 -0.32
C LYS A 140 -13.50 -15.13 -1.56
N GLY A 141 -14.16 -14.06 -2.00
CA GLY A 141 -13.71 -13.26 -3.14
C GLY A 141 -12.63 -12.26 -2.77
N LEU A 142 -11.88 -11.77 -3.77
CA LEU A 142 -10.87 -10.74 -3.57
C LEU A 142 -11.55 -9.41 -3.21
N ASP A 143 -11.40 -8.99 -1.96
CA ASP A 143 -11.94 -7.75 -1.39
C ASP A 143 -13.43 -7.51 -1.72
N THR A 144 -14.25 -8.58 -1.59
CA THR A 144 -15.69 -8.56 -1.94
C THR A 144 -16.61 -8.52 -0.74
N GLY A 145 -16.10 -8.60 0.47
CA GLY A 145 -16.91 -8.64 1.68
C GLY A 145 -17.58 -7.31 2.02
N ASP A 146 -18.54 -7.38 2.93
CA ASP A 146 -19.35 -6.22 3.35
C ASP A 146 -18.50 -5.21 4.14
N ILE A 147 -18.80 -3.94 3.94
CA ILE A 147 -18.12 -2.83 4.60
C ILE A 147 -18.68 -2.62 6.00
N LEU A 148 -17.79 -2.51 6.96
CA LEU A 148 -18.13 -2.27 8.37
C LEU A 148 -17.96 -0.80 8.75
N LEU A 149 -16.88 -0.18 8.25
CA LEU A 149 -16.57 1.22 8.53
C LEU A 149 -15.78 1.81 7.36
N SER A 150 -16.01 3.08 7.06
CA SER A 150 -15.33 3.82 5.96
C SER A 150 -14.88 5.18 6.42
N GLU A 151 -13.68 5.58 6.00
CA GLU A 151 -13.16 6.94 6.13
C GLU A 151 -12.63 7.42 4.77
N THR A 152 -13.08 8.59 4.33
CA THR A 152 -12.66 9.20 3.07
C THR A 152 -11.47 10.13 3.29
N VAL A 153 -10.53 10.12 2.37
CA VAL A 153 -9.30 10.92 2.42
C VAL A 153 -9.04 11.56 1.06
N ASP A 154 -8.81 12.87 1.04
CA ASP A 154 -8.43 13.58 -0.18
C ASP A 154 -7.01 13.22 -0.62
N ILE A 155 -6.82 13.06 -1.92
CA ILE A 155 -5.50 12.89 -2.54
C ILE A 155 -4.99 14.26 -2.97
N LYS A 156 -3.90 14.72 -2.34
CA LYS A 156 -3.28 16.00 -2.67
C LYS A 156 -2.43 15.89 -3.93
N ASP A 157 -2.29 16.97 -4.68
CA ASP A 157 -1.43 17.02 -5.86
C ASP A 157 0.05 16.78 -5.54
N THR A 158 0.43 16.89 -4.27
CA THR A 158 1.78 16.62 -3.78
C THR A 158 1.95 15.21 -3.21
N ASP A 159 0.88 14.41 -3.11
CA ASP A 159 0.96 13.07 -2.54
C ASP A 159 1.72 12.13 -3.48
N THR A 160 2.64 11.39 -2.89
CA THR A 160 3.22 10.19 -3.46
C THR A 160 2.51 8.95 -2.90
N ALA A 161 2.77 7.79 -3.48
CA ALA A 161 2.25 6.53 -2.94
C ALA A 161 2.66 6.33 -1.47
N GLU A 162 3.88 6.74 -1.08
CA GLU A 162 4.37 6.64 0.28
C GLU A 162 3.62 7.58 1.24
N THR A 163 3.51 8.87 0.90
CA THR A 163 2.87 9.86 1.78
C THR A 163 1.39 9.58 1.97
N LEU A 164 0.70 9.20 0.89
CA LEU A 164 -0.71 8.82 0.96
C LEU A 164 -0.90 7.52 1.75
N ALA A 165 -0.07 6.49 1.51
CA ALA A 165 -0.14 5.24 2.27
C ALA A 165 0.11 5.47 3.76
N SER A 166 1.07 6.30 4.14
CA SER A 166 1.32 6.66 5.54
C SER A 166 0.09 7.31 6.18
N ARG A 167 -0.53 8.28 5.49
CA ARG A 167 -1.74 8.94 5.99
C ARG A 167 -2.92 7.97 6.13
N LEU A 168 -3.17 7.13 5.12
CA LEU A 168 -4.21 6.10 5.15
C LEU A 168 -3.98 5.06 6.26
N SER A 169 -2.73 4.70 6.52
CA SER A 169 -2.36 3.77 7.58
C SER A 169 -2.75 4.28 8.97
N HIS A 170 -2.52 5.57 9.27
CA HIS A 170 -2.90 6.17 10.55
C HIS A 170 -4.42 6.34 10.67
N VAL A 171 -5.08 6.87 9.64
CA VAL A 171 -6.56 6.96 9.61
C VAL A 171 -7.18 5.57 9.82
N GLY A 172 -6.67 4.56 9.13
CA GLY A 172 -7.16 3.19 9.26
C GLY A 172 -6.88 2.56 10.63
N ALA A 173 -5.76 2.94 11.26
CA ALA A 173 -5.45 2.48 12.61
C ALA A 173 -6.51 2.94 13.63
N GLU A 174 -6.87 4.23 13.61
CA GLU A 174 -7.88 4.82 14.49
C GLU A 174 -9.28 4.17 14.33
N MET A 175 -9.56 3.59 13.17
CA MET A 175 -10.84 2.92 12.93
C MET A 175 -10.99 1.61 13.74
N TRP A 176 -9.87 0.95 14.10
CA TRP A 176 -9.93 -0.33 14.81
C TRP A 176 -10.62 -0.22 16.18
N ALA A 177 -10.36 0.83 16.94
CA ALA A 177 -10.99 1.04 18.24
C ALA A 177 -12.53 1.03 18.15
N ARG A 178 -13.08 1.78 17.19
CA ARG A 178 -14.53 1.85 16.94
C ARG A 178 -15.06 0.52 16.43
N THR A 179 -14.35 -0.12 15.51
CA THR A 179 -14.77 -1.38 14.89
C THR A 179 -14.80 -2.51 15.90
N LEU A 180 -13.71 -2.75 16.63
CA LEU A 180 -13.62 -3.84 17.60
C LEU A 180 -14.58 -3.64 18.77
N GLY A 181 -14.75 -2.40 19.25
CA GLY A 181 -15.75 -2.08 20.25
C GLY A 181 -17.19 -2.32 19.77
N ALA A 182 -17.48 -2.13 18.48
CA ALA A 182 -18.79 -2.46 17.92
C ALA A 182 -18.97 -3.97 17.70
N VAL A 183 -17.91 -4.68 17.29
CA VAL A 183 -17.91 -6.16 17.21
C VAL A 183 -18.25 -6.77 18.57
N GLU A 184 -17.57 -6.34 19.62
CA GLU A 184 -17.74 -6.86 20.97
C GLU A 184 -19.17 -6.68 21.50
N ARG A 185 -19.82 -5.58 21.11
CA ARG A 185 -21.23 -5.29 21.46
C ARG A 185 -22.25 -5.85 20.47
N GLU A 186 -21.80 -6.59 19.45
CA GLU A 186 -22.64 -7.12 18.36
C GLU A 186 -23.45 -6.01 17.65
N ALA A 187 -22.92 -4.79 17.64
CA ALA A 187 -23.57 -3.60 17.12
C ALA A 187 -23.17 -3.24 15.67
N LEU A 188 -22.30 -4.03 15.05
CA LEU A 188 -21.92 -3.83 13.66
C LEU A 188 -23.12 -4.03 12.72
N ARG A 189 -23.17 -3.19 11.70
CA ARG A 189 -24.14 -3.30 10.60
C ARG A 189 -23.38 -3.35 9.28
N PRO A 190 -23.00 -4.56 8.82
CA PRO A 190 -22.31 -4.72 7.54
C PRO A 190 -23.16 -4.16 6.40
N THR A 191 -22.53 -3.41 5.50
CA THR A 191 -23.16 -2.84 4.31
C THR A 191 -22.56 -3.48 3.06
N PRO A 192 -23.35 -4.12 2.19
CA PRO A 192 -22.85 -4.66 0.94
C PRO A 192 -22.18 -3.59 0.08
N GLN A 193 -21.12 -3.97 -0.62
CA GLN A 193 -20.51 -3.09 -1.60
C GLN A 193 -21.47 -2.85 -2.77
N THR A 194 -21.61 -1.60 -3.21
CA THR A 194 -22.49 -1.20 -4.32
C THR A 194 -21.69 -0.48 -5.40
N GLY A 195 -22.11 -0.60 -6.65
CA GLY A 195 -21.45 0.01 -7.79
C GLY A 195 -20.51 -0.93 -8.55
N GLU A 196 -19.85 -0.39 -9.58
CA GLU A 196 -18.94 -1.13 -10.43
C GLU A 196 -17.58 -1.32 -9.75
N ALA A 197 -17.11 -2.57 -9.73
CA ALA A 197 -15.82 -2.91 -9.14
C ALA A 197 -14.66 -2.61 -10.09
N THR A 198 -13.61 -1.97 -9.60
CA THR A 198 -12.34 -1.84 -10.31
C THR A 198 -11.23 -2.54 -9.56
N TYR A 199 -10.16 -2.92 -10.29
CA TYR A 199 -9.10 -3.76 -9.73
C TYR A 199 -7.74 -3.06 -9.72
N ALA A 200 -7.09 -3.10 -8.57
CA ALA A 200 -5.76 -2.59 -8.32
C ALA A 200 -4.74 -3.73 -8.42
N HIS A 201 -4.40 -4.12 -9.64
CA HIS A 201 -3.36 -5.11 -9.87
C HIS A 201 -2.02 -4.65 -9.31
N LYS A 202 -1.23 -5.63 -8.84
CA LYS A 202 0.13 -5.39 -8.37
C LYS A 202 0.92 -4.60 -9.42
N ILE A 203 1.74 -3.65 -8.95
CA ILE A 203 2.60 -2.85 -9.82
C ILE A 203 3.72 -3.74 -10.36
N GLU A 204 3.80 -3.81 -11.68
CA GLU A 204 4.87 -4.53 -12.39
C GLU A 204 6.06 -3.61 -12.65
N LYS A 205 7.27 -4.19 -12.66
CA LYS A 205 8.51 -3.39 -12.90
C LYS A 205 8.54 -2.74 -14.29
N SER A 206 7.88 -3.35 -15.26
CA SER A 206 7.74 -2.83 -16.62
C SER A 206 6.96 -1.52 -16.67
N GLU A 207 5.97 -1.36 -15.80
CA GLU A 207 5.17 -0.14 -15.70
C GLU A 207 5.99 1.08 -15.22
N ALA A 208 7.14 0.86 -14.61
CA ALA A 208 7.95 1.94 -14.06
C ALA A 208 8.73 2.76 -15.11
N ARG A 209 8.83 2.29 -16.36
CA ARG A 209 9.43 3.08 -17.45
C ARG A 209 8.45 4.18 -17.85
N ILE A 210 8.96 5.43 -17.89
CA ILE A 210 8.16 6.59 -18.30
C ILE A 210 7.99 6.56 -19.81
N ASP A 211 6.76 6.68 -20.27
CA ASP A 211 6.39 6.86 -21.68
C ASP A 211 6.06 8.34 -21.92
N TRP A 212 7.03 9.09 -22.43
CA TRP A 212 6.90 10.53 -22.67
C TRP A 212 5.85 10.89 -23.73
N THR A 213 5.33 9.92 -24.48
CA THR A 213 4.23 10.13 -25.45
C THR A 213 2.87 10.31 -24.77
N ARG A 214 2.82 10.24 -23.44
CA ARG A 214 1.62 10.52 -22.64
C ARG A 214 1.59 11.99 -22.18
N PRO A 215 0.40 12.54 -21.85
CA PRO A 215 0.26 13.90 -21.33
C PRO A 215 1.01 14.10 -19.99
N ALA A 216 1.56 15.31 -19.79
CA ALA A 216 2.31 15.64 -18.57
C ALA A 216 1.54 15.39 -17.27
N LYS A 217 0.23 15.69 -17.23
CA LYS A 217 -0.63 15.45 -16.07
C LYS A 217 -0.74 13.97 -15.73
N GLU A 218 -0.85 13.10 -16.72
CA GLU A 218 -0.90 11.65 -16.50
C GLU A 218 0.44 11.11 -16.02
N LEU A 219 1.55 11.65 -16.58
CA LEU A 219 2.89 11.26 -16.16
C LEU A 219 3.24 11.75 -14.75
N ASP A 220 2.75 12.92 -14.33
CA ASP A 220 2.88 13.37 -12.95
C ASP A 220 2.21 12.37 -12.00
N CYS A 221 0.96 12.01 -12.26
CA CYS A 221 0.23 11.00 -11.49
C CYS A 221 0.96 9.65 -11.49
N HIS A 222 1.49 9.22 -12.63
CA HIS A 222 2.24 7.99 -12.77
C HIS A 222 3.52 8.00 -11.93
N ILE A 223 4.30 9.08 -11.98
CA ILE A 223 5.54 9.25 -11.21
C ILE A 223 5.23 9.23 -9.71
N ARG A 224 4.25 10.00 -9.26
CA ARG A 224 3.84 10.07 -7.85
C ARG A 224 3.31 8.73 -7.34
N GLY A 225 2.50 8.03 -8.13
CA GLY A 225 1.95 6.71 -7.78
C GLY A 225 3.01 5.61 -7.68
N LEU A 226 4.16 5.78 -8.31
CA LEU A 226 5.29 4.85 -8.23
C LEU A 226 6.39 5.28 -7.26
N SER A 227 6.27 6.44 -6.63
CA SER A 227 7.29 6.99 -5.73
C SER A 227 7.06 6.55 -4.27
N PRO A 228 8.10 6.11 -3.56
CA PRO A 228 9.50 5.94 -3.99
C PRO A 228 9.78 4.58 -4.65
N PHE A 229 8.86 3.63 -4.54
CA PHE A 229 9.05 2.26 -5.02
C PHE A 229 7.89 1.80 -5.91
N PRO A 230 8.19 1.19 -7.09
CA PRO A 230 9.51 0.85 -7.63
C PRO A 230 10.34 2.06 -8.11
N GLY A 231 9.73 3.25 -8.20
CA GLY A 231 10.27 4.48 -8.73
C GLY A 231 10.22 4.53 -10.27
N ALA A 232 9.48 5.52 -10.80
CA ALA A 232 9.44 5.76 -12.24
C ALA A 232 10.84 6.08 -12.77
N TRP A 233 11.13 5.73 -14.03
CA TRP A 233 12.45 5.92 -14.61
C TRP A 233 12.41 6.15 -16.12
N CYS A 234 13.42 6.83 -16.60
CA CYS A 234 13.69 6.98 -18.03
C CYS A 234 15.19 6.80 -18.32
N GLU A 235 15.56 6.88 -19.59
CA GLU A 235 16.96 6.92 -20.03
C GLU A 235 17.34 8.33 -20.44
N ILE A 236 18.45 8.86 -19.90
CA ILE A 236 19.01 10.15 -20.25
C ILE A 236 20.50 9.92 -20.56
N GLY A 237 20.95 10.25 -21.78
CA GLY A 237 22.33 10.03 -22.20
C GLY A 237 22.79 8.57 -22.04
N GLY A 238 21.92 7.60 -22.30
CA GLY A 238 22.21 6.16 -22.14
C GLY A 238 22.23 5.65 -20.69
N ALA A 239 21.99 6.51 -19.71
CA ALA A 239 21.93 6.14 -18.30
C ALA A 239 20.49 6.06 -17.80
N ARG A 240 20.19 5.05 -17.00
CA ARG A 240 18.89 4.94 -16.31
C ARG A 240 18.81 5.93 -15.15
N VAL A 241 17.86 6.85 -15.23
CA VAL A 241 17.59 7.87 -14.20
C VAL A 241 16.23 7.61 -13.58
N LYS A 242 16.16 7.53 -12.25
CA LYS A 242 14.89 7.47 -11.51
C LYS A 242 14.36 8.86 -11.27
N ILE A 243 13.07 9.03 -11.51
CA ILE A 243 12.33 10.27 -11.24
C ILE A 243 11.31 9.96 -10.13
N HIS A 244 11.50 10.56 -8.97
CA HIS A 244 10.63 10.36 -7.80
C HIS A 244 9.54 11.42 -7.69
N LEU A 245 9.81 12.63 -8.18
CA LEU A 245 8.86 13.73 -8.22
C LEU A 245 9.07 14.53 -9.51
N ALA A 246 7.97 15.01 -10.05
CA ALA A 246 7.95 15.95 -11.15
C ALA A 246 6.87 16.99 -10.90
N LYS A 247 6.91 18.10 -11.63
CA LYS A 247 5.86 19.12 -11.61
C LYS A 247 5.55 19.54 -13.05
N PRO A 248 4.30 19.77 -13.39
CA PRO A 248 3.95 20.39 -14.66
C PRO A 248 4.75 21.69 -14.86
N ALA A 249 5.21 21.92 -16.08
CA ALA A 249 5.99 23.09 -16.46
C ALA A 249 5.60 23.54 -17.86
N ASP A 250 5.85 24.82 -18.14
CA ASP A 250 5.67 25.38 -19.47
C ASP A 250 6.85 25.02 -20.38
N GLY A 251 6.53 24.79 -21.65
CA GLY A 251 7.53 24.49 -22.69
C GLY A 251 6.90 23.79 -23.89
N LYS A 252 7.68 23.67 -24.95
CA LYS A 252 7.30 22.94 -26.17
C LYS A 252 8.54 22.21 -26.70
N GLY A 253 8.34 21.00 -27.18
CA GLY A 253 9.39 20.17 -27.78
C GLY A 253 8.83 18.81 -28.15
N ASP A 254 9.62 18.00 -28.81
CA ASP A 254 9.26 16.61 -29.10
C ASP A 254 9.27 15.77 -27.81
N ALA A 255 8.30 14.90 -27.69
CA ALA A 255 8.13 14.07 -26.49
C ALA A 255 9.42 13.33 -26.10
N GLY A 256 9.83 13.47 -24.85
CA GLY A 256 11.07 12.87 -24.31
C GLY A 256 12.32 13.73 -24.48
N THR A 257 12.25 14.92 -25.11
CA THR A 257 13.37 15.83 -25.22
C THR A 257 13.54 16.70 -23.96
N VAL A 258 14.78 16.91 -23.55
CA VAL A 258 15.13 17.86 -22.49
C VAL A 258 15.18 19.25 -23.10
N ILE A 259 14.32 20.15 -22.64
CA ILE A 259 14.14 21.49 -23.23
C ILE A 259 15.21 22.45 -22.75
N ASN A 260 15.66 22.32 -21.50
CA ASN A 260 16.63 23.25 -20.92
C ASN A 260 17.48 22.61 -19.81
N ALA A 261 18.49 23.33 -19.37
CA ALA A 261 19.41 22.90 -18.31
C ALA A 261 18.76 22.75 -16.92
N SER A 262 17.52 23.25 -16.73
CA SER A 262 16.77 23.07 -15.49
C SER A 262 16.13 21.70 -15.35
N GLY A 263 16.17 20.86 -16.42
CA GLY A 263 15.62 19.52 -16.40
C GLY A 263 14.11 19.47 -16.77
N ILE A 264 13.64 20.39 -17.62
CA ILE A 264 12.30 20.30 -18.18
C ILE A 264 12.29 19.33 -19.35
N ILE A 265 11.38 18.36 -19.32
CA ILE A 265 11.23 17.33 -20.36
C ILE A 265 9.86 17.51 -21.02
N ALA A 266 9.84 17.52 -22.35
CA ALA A 266 8.62 17.59 -23.14
C ALA A 266 7.83 16.27 -23.06
N CYS A 267 6.51 16.40 -23.00
CA CYS A 267 5.54 15.29 -23.05
C CYS A 267 4.62 15.48 -24.26
N ALA A 268 3.75 14.52 -24.55
CA ALA A 268 2.78 14.64 -25.65
C ALA A 268 1.93 15.91 -25.53
N ASN A 269 1.58 16.31 -24.32
CA ASN A 269 0.90 17.56 -24.04
C ASN A 269 1.45 18.16 -22.74
N GLY A 270 2.10 19.34 -22.83
CA GLY A 270 2.80 19.99 -21.73
C GLY A 270 4.20 19.43 -21.48
N CYS A 271 4.79 19.83 -20.37
CA CYS A 271 6.12 19.45 -19.96
C CYS A 271 6.16 19.10 -18.47
N LEU A 272 7.20 18.38 -18.07
CA LEU A 272 7.48 18.10 -16.66
C LEU A 272 8.89 18.61 -16.29
N LEU A 273 8.94 19.36 -15.20
CA LEU A 273 10.18 19.65 -14.49
C LEU A 273 10.42 18.51 -13.48
N TYR A 274 11.45 17.70 -13.69
CA TYR A 274 11.80 16.70 -12.71
C TYR A 274 12.64 17.31 -11.59
N THR A 275 12.35 16.90 -10.35
CA THR A 275 13.14 17.29 -9.18
C THR A 275 13.79 16.05 -8.59
N SER A 276 15.12 16.07 -8.47
CA SER A 276 15.84 15.03 -7.75
C SER A 276 15.80 15.31 -6.26
N PRO A 277 15.31 14.37 -5.42
CA PRO A 277 15.20 14.60 -3.99
C PRO A 277 16.54 14.55 -3.24
N SER A 278 17.65 14.15 -3.89
CA SER A 278 18.94 13.95 -3.22
C SER A 278 20.08 14.82 -3.79
N PRO A 279 20.87 15.47 -2.93
CA PRO A 279 22.11 16.12 -3.34
C PRO A 279 23.11 15.18 -4.02
N ARG A 280 23.08 13.87 -3.72
CA ARG A 280 23.92 12.84 -4.37
C ARG A 280 23.49 12.57 -5.82
N ASP A 281 22.20 12.73 -6.14
CA ASP A 281 21.71 12.59 -7.50
C ASP A 281 22.06 13.81 -8.37
N ARG A 282 22.15 15.01 -7.78
CA ARG A 282 22.63 16.22 -8.46
C ARG A 282 24.09 16.11 -8.95
N GLN A 283 24.95 15.32 -8.28
CA GLN A 283 26.32 15.10 -8.73
C GLN A 283 26.41 14.17 -9.94
N LYS A 284 25.45 13.27 -10.13
CA LYS A 284 25.37 12.37 -11.30
C LYS A 284 24.64 12.97 -12.48
N SER A 285 23.82 14.00 -12.27
CA SER A 285 23.03 14.67 -13.31
C SER A 285 23.68 15.95 -13.86
N ARG A 286 24.95 16.24 -13.55
CA ARG A 286 25.71 17.22 -14.32
C ARG A 286 25.91 16.69 -15.73
N MET A 287 25.03 17.13 -16.63
CA MET A 287 25.23 16.91 -18.06
C MET A 287 26.58 17.50 -18.45
N PRO A 288 27.38 16.81 -19.29
CA PRO A 288 28.51 17.45 -19.93
C PRO A 288 27.96 18.65 -20.73
N SER A 289 28.44 19.84 -20.43
CA SER A 289 28.24 20.99 -21.30
C SER A 289 28.77 20.58 -22.69
N SER A 290 27.85 20.50 -23.65
CA SER A 290 28.22 20.31 -25.06
C SER A 290 29.19 21.42 -25.44
N ALA A 291 30.42 21.04 -25.75
CA ALA A 291 31.28 21.84 -26.61
C ALA A 291 30.79 21.69 -28.05
#